data_b60c36efadcf3ab9feef0666dd8899d3
#
_entry.id   b60c36efadcf3ab9feef0666dd8899d3
#
_cell.length_a   1.000
_cell.length_b   1.000
_cell.length_c   1.000
_cell.angle_alpha   90.00
_cell.angle_beta   90.00
_cell.angle_gamma   90.00
#
_symmetry.space_group_name_H-M   'P 1'
#
loop_
_entity.id
_entity.type
_entity.pdbx_description
1 polymer ?
#
loop_
_entity_poly.entity_id
_entity_poly.type
_entity_poly.pdbx_seq_one_letter_code
_entity_poly.pdbx_strand_id
1 'polypeptide(L)'
;MNNFVYTIPTTVYFGKGQIENIGKEAIKYGNKALIVYGGGSVKKNGIFDEASKYLKNAEIEIFELGGVEPNPKIETVAKGAEICRKEKIDILIPIGGGSTIDCSKAIAAAAKYDGEPWDIVEDPNKIKDALPVIAVLTLAATGSEMDKIAVISNIKINEKIGTRNELLRPVAAILDPSYTMSVSKYQTGSGSADILSHIMESYFSNVNSFIHSRVCEALMKTVIHFAPIALEDPQNYEARANLMWASSWAINDFLKLGNEVGWSVHPMEHELSAFYDITHGVGLAIMTPHWMRKVLNEDTVDKFCEFAHNVWNVPMMEDKYEMANKGINKTAEFFVSLGMPTKLKEVGIDEENITKMAVKCEKRLALGYVPLNSKEIEEVFKNAL
;
A
#
# COMPACT_ATOMS: atom_id res chain seq x y z
N MET A 1 2.94 -20.18 15.97
CA MET A 1 2.91 -18.72 16.20
C MET A 1 4.18 -18.33 16.94
N ASN A 2 4.98 -17.46 16.35
CA ASN A 2 6.25 -16.97 16.93
C ASN A 2 6.00 -15.91 17.99
N ASN A 3 7.03 -15.58 18.80
CA ASN A 3 6.96 -14.47 19.75
C ASN A 3 6.92 -13.15 19.00
N PHE A 4 6.17 -12.18 19.53
CA PHE A 4 6.08 -10.84 18.94
C PHE A 4 5.91 -9.74 20.01
N VAL A 5 6.21 -8.51 19.61
CA VAL A 5 5.83 -7.27 20.30
C VAL A 5 4.96 -6.47 19.35
N TYR A 6 3.86 -5.93 19.85
CA TYR A 6 2.92 -5.17 19.04
C TYR A 6 2.62 -3.81 19.65
N THR A 7 2.80 -2.76 18.86
CA THR A 7 2.48 -1.38 19.22
C THR A 7 2.01 -0.65 17.98
N ILE A 8 0.87 0.03 18.05
CA ILE A 8 0.42 0.99 17.04
C ILE A 8 0.33 2.35 17.72
N PRO A 9 1.31 3.26 17.52
CA PRO A 9 1.30 4.58 18.12
C PRO A 9 0.40 5.58 17.38
N THR A 10 -0.08 5.27 16.16
CA THR A 10 -0.90 6.18 15.36
C THR A 10 -2.26 6.39 15.99
N THR A 11 -2.60 7.63 16.33
CA THR A 11 -3.96 8.01 16.72
C THR A 11 -4.83 8.11 15.47
N VAL A 12 -5.92 7.33 15.41
CA VAL A 12 -6.84 7.31 14.27
C VAL A 12 -8.10 8.11 14.57
N TYR A 13 -8.39 9.10 13.74
CA TYR A 13 -9.65 9.84 13.70
C TYR A 13 -10.48 9.32 12.52
N PHE A 14 -11.42 8.43 12.79
CA PHE A 14 -12.22 7.78 11.75
C PHE A 14 -13.65 8.32 11.73
N GLY A 15 -14.12 8.68 10.53
CA GLY A 15 -15.49 9.10 10.28
C GLY A 15 -15.62 10.50 9.68
N LYS A 16 -16.85 10.86 9.32
CA LYS A 16 -17.15 12.12 8.65
C LYS A 16 -16.84 13.33 9.53
N GLY A 17 -16.13 14.31 8.97
CA GLY A 17 -15.80 15.57 9.64
C GLY A 17 -14.62 15.50 10.62
N GLN A 18 -13.97 14.35 10.75
CA GLN A 18 -12.85 14.18 11.69
C GLN A 18 -11.62 15.05 11.38
N ILE A 19 -11.59 15.71 10.21
CA ILE A 19 -10.56 16.70 9.83
C ILE A 19 -10.49 17.87 10.83
N GLU A 20 -11.56 18.15 11.57
CA GLU A 20 -11.58 19.18 12.62
C GLU A 20 -10.50 18.99 13.68
N ASN A 21 -10.04 17.74 13.89
CA ASN A 21 -9.02 17.42 14.88
C ASN A 21 -7.59 17.76 14.41
N ILE A 22 -7.37 18.09 13.11
CA ILE A 22 -6.03 18.23 12.55
C ILE A 22 -5.22 19.32 13.22
N GLY A 23 -5.83 20.47 13.52
CA GLY A 23 -5.15 21.59 14.20
C GLY A 23 -4.76 21.23 15.63
N LYS A 24 -5.65 20.57 16.36
CA LYS A 24 -5.41 20.07 17.74
C LYS A 24 -4.27 19.06 17.78
N GLU A 25 -4.16 18.19 16.77
CA GLU A 25 -3.07 17.23 16.69
C GLU A 25 -1.77 17.92 16.28
N ALA A 26 -1.78 18.75 15.26
CA ALA A 26 -0.59 19.36 14.68
C ALA A 26 0.14 20.28 15.67
N ILE A 27 -0.59 21.08 16.46
CA ILE A 27 0.00 22.04 17.42
C ILE A 27 0.83 21.36 18.52
N LYS A 28 0.66 20.07 18.76
CA LYS A 28 1.48 19.28 19.71
C LYS A 28 2.94 19.18 19.29
N TYR A 29 3.23 19.38 18.00
CA TYR A 29 4.55 19.15 17.41
C TYR A 29 5.23 20.45 17.00
N GLY A 30 4.48 21.54 16.83
CA GLY A 30 5.00 22.85 16.45
C GLY A 30 3.97 23.69 15.74
N ASN A 31 4.40 24.80 15.17
CA ASN A 31 3.51 25.77 14.52
C ASN A 31 3.77 26.01 13.03
N LYS A 32 4.65 25.18 12.41
CA LYS A 32 4.95 25.23 10.97
C LYS A 32 4.67 23.90 10.31
N ALA A 33 3.68 23.84 9.43
CA ALA A 33 3.29 22.64 8.73
C ALA A 33 3.59 22.70 7.23
N LEU A 34 4.12 21.61 6.66
CA LEU A 34 4.19 21.41 5.21
C LEU A 34 3.04 20.52 4.78
N ILE A 35 2.06 21.06 4.07
CA ILE A 35 1.02 20.25 3.40
C ILE A 35 1.60 19.71 2.10
N VAL A 36 1.55 18.36 1.96
CA VAL A 36 2.02 17.64 0.79
C VAL A 36 0.82 17.03 0.06
N TYR A 37 0.74 17.16 -1.26
CA TYR A 37 -0.37 16.62 -2.06
C TYR A 37 0.04 16.27 -3.49
N GLY A 38 -0.78 15.45 -4.16
CA GLY A 38 -0.54 15.03 -5.54
C GLY A 38 -0.97 16.07 -6.59
N GLY A 39 -1.71 15.63 -7.62
CA GLY A 39 -2.09 16.43 -8.80
C GLY A 39 -3.16 17.53 -8.59
N GLY A 40 -3.51 17.87 -7.35
CA GLY A 40 -4.41 18.99 -7.04
C GLY A 40 -5.90 18.64 -6.93
N SER A 41 -6.30 17.39 -6.99
CA SER A 41 -7.69 16.95 -6.75
C SER A 41 -8.20 17.37 -5.37
N VAL A 42 -7.35 17.31 -4.36
CA VAL A 42 -7.68 17.72 -2.98
C VAL A 42 -8.03 19.21 -2.84
N LYS A 43 -7.48 20.06 -3.70
CA LYS A 43 -7.88 21.48 -3.79
C LYS A 43 -9.24 21.64 -4.47
N LYS A 44 -9.47 20.91 -5.57
CA LYS A 44 -10.75 20.94 -6.29
C LYS A 44 -11.91 20.43 -5.44
N ASN A 45 -11.66 19.44 -4.57
CA ASN A 45 -12.66 18.82 -3.71
C ASN A 45 -12.84 19.56 -2.36
N GLY A 46 -12.06 20.64 -2.11
CA GLY A 46 -12.15 21.45 -0.90
C GLY A 46 -11.46 20.87 0.34
N ILE A 47 -10.90 19.66 0.28
CA ILE A 47 -10.24 19.01 1.42
C ILE A 47 -9.03 19.81 1.89
N PHE A 48 -8.25 20.35 0.95
CA PHE A 48 -7.12 21.22 1.24
C PHE A 48 -7.53 22.48 2.01
N ASP A 49 -8.62 23.15 1.57
CA ASP A 49 -9.11 24.36 2.20
C ASP A 49 -9.68 24.08 3.58
N GLU A 50 -10.37 22.95 3.74
CA GLU A 50 -10.90 22.50 5.01
C GLU A 50 -9.78 22.22 6.02
N ALA A 51 -8.75 21.45 5.65
CA ALA A 51 -7.57 21.21 6.48
C ALA A 51 -6.86 22.53 6.84
N SER A 52 -6.64 23.39 5.85
CA SER A 52 -5.99 24.69 6.02
C SER A 52 -6.74 25.61 7.00
N LYS A 53 -8.08 25.57 6.98
CA LYS A 53 -8.92 26.34 7.91
C LYS A 53 -8.64 25.90 9.36
N TYR A 54 -8.66 24.60 9.66
CA TYR A 54 -8.45 24.11 11.02
C TYR A 54 -7.01 24.29 11.51
N LEU A 55 -6.02 24.20 10.61
CA LEU A 55 -4.62 24.49 10.92
C LEU A 55 -4.42 25.97 11.25
N LYS A 56 -4.99 26.89 10.45
CA LYS A 56 -4.93 28.34 10.71
C LYS A 56 -5.63 28.72 12.02
N ASN A 57 -6.76 28.09 12.33
CA ASN A 57 -7.46 28.28 13.61
C ASN A 57 -6.62 27.85 14.82
N ALA A 58 -5.67 26.93 14.63
CA ALA A 58 -4.69 26.51 15.62
C ALA A 58 -3.37 27.30 15.55
N GLU A 59 -3.35 28.44 14.82
CA GLU A 59 -2.19 29.33 14.65
C GLU A 59 -0.96 28.65 14.00
N ILE A 60 -1.21 27.70 13.10
CA ILE A 60 -0.17 26.99 12.36
C ILE A 60 0.09 27.69 11.02
N GLU A 61 1.34 28.06 10.78
CA GLU A 61 1.83 28.56 9.50
C GLU A 61 1.91 27.40 8.49
N ILE A 62 1.36 27.61 7.29
CA ILE A 62 1.23 26.57 6.27
C ILE A 62 2.15 26.84 5.10
N PHE A 63 2.94 25.82 4.76
CA PHE A 63 3.73 25.72 3.53
C PHE A 63 3.16 24.61 2.66
N GLU A 64 3.47 24.61 1.36
CA GLU A 64 2.89 23.68 0.40
C GLU A 64 3.94 22.99 -0.47
N LEU A 65 3.75 21.71 -0.72
CA LEU A 65 4.42 20.95 -1.76
C LEU A 65 3.38 20.12 -2.53
N GLY A 66 3.05 20.55 -3.74
CA GLY A 66 2.18 19.83 -4.66
C GLY A 66 2.94 19.08 -5.73
N GLY A 67 2.24 18.18 -6.43
CA GLY A 67 2.77 17.47 -7.59
C GLY A 67 3.44 16.14 -7.26
N VAL A 68 3.14 15.52 -6.11
CA VAL A 68 3.62 14.17 -5.82
C VAL A 68 3.03 13.19 -6.84
N GLU A 69 3.89 12.42 -7.48
CA GLU A 69 3.57 11.46 -8.52
C GLU A 69 2.98 10.16 -7.93
N PRO A 70 2.23 9.36 -8.71
CA PRO A 70 1.66 8.08 -8.26
C PRO A 70 2.71 7.08 -7.72
N ASN A 71 3.87 6.96 -8.33
CA ASN A 71 5.03 6.27 -7.76
C ASN A 71 6.00 7.36 -7.31
N PRO A 72 6.04 7.77 -6.02
CA PRO A 72 6.73 8.99 -5.60
C PRO A 72 8.22 8.91 -5.90
N LYS A 73 8.73 9.97 -6.53
CA LYS A 73 10.11 10.04 -7.02
C LYS A 73 11.04 10.63 -5.96
N ILE A 74 12.28 10.16 -5.95
CA ILE A 74 13.30 10.65 -5.00
C ILE A 74 13.59 12.14 -5.15
N GLU A 75 13.43 12.68 -6.36
CA GLU A 75 13.59 14.11 -6.62
C GLU A 75 12.54 14.96 -5.89
N THR A 76 11.29 14.48 -5.80
CA THR A 76 10.22 15.13 -5.05
C THR A 76 10.50 15.07 -3.55
N VAL A 77 11.03 13.93 -3.06
CA VAL A 77 11.50 13.79 -1.67
C VAL A 77 12.61 14.80 -1.35
N ALA A 78 13.63 14.91 -2.20
CA ALA A 78 14.73 15.86 -2.02
C ALA A 78 14.25 17.31 -1.92
N LYS A 79 13.35 17.71 -2.84
CA LYS A 79 12.72 19.05 -2.85
C LYS A 79 11.93 19.32 -1.56
N GLY A 80 11.15 18.34 -1.10
CA GLY A 80 10.39 18.47 0.15
C GLY A 80 11.30 18.62 1.37
N ALA A 81 12.37 17.83 1.44
CA ALA A 81 13.36 17.91 2.52
C ALA A 81 14.08 19.27 2.55
N GLU A 82 14.39 19.84 1.38
CA GLU A 82 14.98 21.19 1.29
C GLU A 82 14.01 22.25 1.84
N ILE A 83 12.73 22.21 1.47
CA ILE A 83 11.70 23.10 2.02
C ILE A 83 11.64 22.94 3.54
N CYS A 84 11.61 21.71 4.06
CA CYS A 84 11.55 21.47 5.50
C CYS A 84 12.72 22.09 6.25
N ARG A 85 13.94 21.96 5.74
CA ARG A 85 15.14 22.55 6.35
C ARG A 85 15.13 24.07 6.28
N LYS A 86 14.84 24.64 5.10
CA LYS A 86 14.84 26.09 4.86
C LYS A 86 13.82 26.83 5.71
N GLU A 87 12.60 26.34 5.73
CA GLU A 87 11.47 27.00 6.41
C GLU A 87 11.33 26.53 7.88
N LYS A 88 12.17 25.59 8.32
CA LYS A 88 12.14 24.99 9.67
C LYS A 88 10.77 24.40 10.00
N ILE A 89 10.30 23.53 9.10
CA ILE A 89 9.02 22.83 9.26
C ILE A 89 9.07 21.90 10.49
N ASP A 90 8.00 21.94 11.27
CA ASP A 90 7.84 21.10 12.48
C ASP A 90 7.08 19.80 12.18
N ILE A 91 6.16 19.81 11.20
CA ILE A 91 5.28 18.70 10.92
C ILE A 91 4.90 18.61 9.43
N LEU A 92 4.76 17.37 8.92
CA LEU A 92 4.24 17.11 7.57
C LEU A 92 2.79 16.66 7.61
N ILE A 93 2.00 17.18 6.68
CA ILE A 93 0.58 16.86 6.54
C ILE A 93 0.30 16.41 5.10
N PRO A 94 0.54 15.13 4.76
CA PRO A 94 0.10 14.59 3.49
C PRO A 94 -1.43 14.55 3.42
N ILE A 95 -1.98 15.13 2.35
CA ILE A 95 -3.40 15.02 1.97
C ILE A 95 -3.47 14.27 0.65
N GLY A 96 -3.75 12.97 0.70
CA GLY A 96 -3.71 12.12 -0.50
C GLY A 96 -3.86 10.64 -0.22
N GLY A 97 -3.53 9.83 -1.23
CA GLY A 97 -3.37 8.38 -1.11
C GLY A 97 -1.97 7.98 -0.65
N GLY A 98 -1.69 6.69 -0.69
CA GLY A 98 -0.43 6.10 -0.22
C GLY A 98 0.82 6.76 -0.77
N SER A 99 0.89 7.05 -2.08
CA SER A 99 2.05 7.72 -2.69
C SER A 99 2.39 9.07 -2.06
N THR A 100 1.36 9.86 -1.73
CA THR A 100 1.54 11.15 -1.06
C THR A 100 2.03 10.97 0.37
N ILE A 101 1.52 9.95 1.07
CA ILE A 101 1.90 9.62 2.45
C ILE A 101 3.33 9.08 2.46
N ASP A 102 3.68 8.16 1.58
CA ASP A 102 5.03 7.59 1.45
C ASP A 102 6.08 8.66 1.13
N CYS A 103 5.77 9.54 0.16
CA CYS A 103 6.62 10.70 -0.14
C CYS A 103 6.86 11.54 1.11
N SER A 104 5.81 11.83 1.89
CA SER A 104 5.91 12.65 3.10
C SER A 104 6.72 11.97 4.21
N LYS A 105 6.59 10.66 4.40
CA LYS A 105 7.42 9.89 5.33
C LYS A 105 8.90 9.96 4.95
N ALA A 106 9.19 9.79 3.65
CA ALA A 106 10.56 9.91 3.16
C ALA A 106 11.10 11.34 3.31
N ILE A 107 10.29 12.37 3.02
CA ILE A 107 10.63 13.78 3.27
C ILE A 107 10.94 14.00 4.76
N ALA A 108 10.12 13.46 5.66
CA ALA A 108 10.25 13.59 7.10
C ALA A 108 11.64 13.11 7.59
N ALA A 109 12.07 11.94 7.12
CA ALA A 109 13.39 11.40 7.44
C ALA A 109 14.51 12.16 6.73
N ALA A 110 14.36 12.45 5.42
CA ALA A 110 15.36 13.16 4.64
C ALA A 110 15.62 14.59 5.15
N ALA A 111 14.62 15.25 5.72
CA ALA A 111 14.76 16.57 6.34
C ALA A 111 15.70 16.58 7.54
N LYS A 112 15.86 15.43 8.21
CA LYS A 112 16.72 15.22 9.38
C LYS A 112 18.03 14.49 9.07
N TYR A 113 18.28 14.21 7.80
CA TYR A 113 19.47 13.48 7.34
C TYR A 113 20.40 14.39 6.54
N ASP A 114 21.71 14.36 6.86
CA ASP A 114 22.70 15.24 6.22
C ASP A 114 23.27 14.70 4.90
N GLY A 115 22.86 13.49 4.47
CA GLY A 115 23.30 12.86 3.23
C GLY A 115 22.26 12.99 2.11
N GLU A 116 22.47 12.21 1.05
CA GLU A 116 21.52 12.12 -0.06
C GLU A 116 20.24 11.37 0.37
N PRO A 117 19.04 11.87 0.00
CA PRO A 117 17.79 11.23 0.39
C PRO A 117 17.67 9.76 -0.04
N TRP A 118 18.33 9.33 -1.12
CA TRP A 118 18.30 7.94 -1.56
C TRP A 118 19.03 7.00 -0.60
N ASP A 119 20.02 7.49 0.14
CA ASP A 119 20.77 6.71 1.14
C ASP A 119 19.87 6.08 2.20
N ILE A 120 18.86 6.85 2.68
CA ILE A 120 17.91 6.37 3.70
C ILE A 120 16.84 5.43 3.12
N VAL A 121 16.67 5.42 1.79
CA VAL A 121 15.80 4.46 1.10
C VAL A 121 16.51 3.12 0.97
N GLU A 122 17.80 3.12 0.59
CA GLU A 122 18.61 1.90 0.48
C GLU A 122 18.95 1.28 1.84
N ASP A 123 19.26 2.11 2.82
CA ASP A 123 19.60 1.66 4.18
C ASP A 123 18.76 2.37 5.25
N PRO A 124 17.65 1.76 5.70
CA PRO A 124 16.79 2.34 6.72
C PRO A 124 17.46 2.52 8.08
N ASN A 125 18.63 1.89 8.32
CA ASN A 125 19.37 2.10 9.56
C ASN A 125 20.01 3.50 9.64
N LYS A 126 20.11 4.22 8.52
CA LYS A 126 20.54 5.62 8.48
C LYS A 126 19.46 6.59 9.00
N ILE A 127 18.20 6.17 9.09
CA ILE A 127 17.12 6.98 9.66
C ILE A 127 17.27 6.99 11.19
N LYS A 128 17.74 8.11 11.74
CA LYS A 128 17.92 8.31 13.19
C LYS A 128 16.93 9.29 13.79
N ASP A 129 16.31 10.13 12.95
CA ASP A 129 15.28 11.09 13.32
C ASP A 129 14.36 11.31 12.12
N ALA A 130 13.14 11.75 12.37
CA ALA A 130 12.18 12.14 11.35
C ALA A 130 11.20 13.17 11.90
N LEU A 131 10.70 14.07 11.03
CA LEU A 131 9.59 14.95 11.39
C LEU A 131 8.30 14.14 11.60
N PRO A 132 7.43 14.54 12.53
CA PRO A 132 6.13 13.89 12.69
C PRO A 132 5.27 14.06 11.42
N VAL A 133 4.42 13.05 11.16
CA VAL A 133 3.50 13.03 10.01
C VAL A 133 2.07 12.85 10.52
N ILE A 134 1.15 13.72 10.11
CA ILE A 134 -0.31 13.54 10.27
C ILE A 134 -0.91 13.28 8.90
N ALA A 135 -1.37 12.06 8.65
CA ALA A 135 -1.92 11.68 7.35
C ALA A 135 -3.40 12.04 7.22
N VAL A 136 -3.80 12.61 6.09
CA VAL A 136 -5.21 12.79 5.70
C VAL A 136 -5.44 11.91 4.46
N LEU A 137 -6.10 10.77 4.67
CA LEU A 137 -6.29 9.75 3.63
C LEU A 137 -7.44 10.11 2.69
N THR A 138 -7.18 10.06 1.37
CA THR A 138 -8.20 10.30 0.34
C THR A 138 -8.39 9.15 -0.65
N LEU A 139 -7.65 8.06 -0.49
CA LEU A 139 -7.74 6.84 -1.31
C LEU A 139 -7.43 5.62 -0.45
N ALA A 140 -8.38 4.70 -0.31
CA ALA A 140 -8.18 3.41 0.37
C ALA A 140 -7.42 2.44 -0.55
N ALA A 141 -6.21 2.07 -0.19
CA ALA A 141 -5.33 1.13 -0.90
C ALA A 141 -4.20 0.62 0.01
N THR A 142 -3.11 1.38 0.11
CA THR A 142 -1.83 0.97 0.71
C THR A 142 -1.83 0.85 2.23
N GLY A 143 -2.75 1.50 2.96
CA GLY A 143 -2.72 1.57 4.43
C GLY A 143 -1.53 2.33 5.01
N SER A 144 -0.82 3.13 4.18
CA SER A 144 0.39 3.86 4.56
C SER A 144 0.18 4.83 5.74
N GLU A 145 -1.04 5.25 6.01
CA GLU A 145 -1.38 6.11 7.15
C GLU A 145 -1.20 5.42 8.52
N MET A 146 -1.05 4.10 8.55
CA MET A 146 -0.86 3.33 9.79
C MET A 146 0.39 2.45 9.80
N ASP A 147 1.19 2.46 8.75
CA ASP A 147 2.41 1.66 8.67
C ASP A 147 3.70 2.48 8.80
N LYS A 148 4.82 1.80 8.84
CA LYS A 148 6.18 2.35 8.99
C LYS A 148 7.02 2.26 7.71
N ILE A 149 6.38 2.02 6.56
CA ILE A 149 7.04 1.81 5.27
C ILE A 149 6.80 3.04 4.39
N ALA A 150 7.79 3.39 3.59
CA ALA A 150 7.66 4.34 2.49
C ALA A 150 8.30 3.73 1.24
N VAL A 151 7.53 3.64 0.16
CA VAL A 151 8.02 3.08 -1.11
C VAL A 151 8.35 4.23 -2.06
N ILE A 152 9.63 4.35 -2.44
CA ILE A 152 10.14 5.46 -3.24
C ILE A 152 10.80 4.93 -4.50
N SER A 153 10.58 5.63 -5.61
CA SER A 153 11.16 5.32 -6.93
C SER A 153 12.36 6.21 -7.24
N ASN A 154 13.40 5.60 -7.80
CA ASN A 154 14.52 6.28 -8.43
C ASN A 154 14.57 5.86 -9.91
N ILE A 155 14.02 6.71 -10.77
CA ILE A 155 13.90 6.41 -12.21
C ILE A 155 15.24 6.38 -12.93
N LYS A 156 16.28 7.02 -12.37
CA LYS A 156 17.62 7.05 -13.01
C LYS A 156 18.30 5.68 -13.02
N ILE A 157 17.92 4.82 -12.05
CA ILE A 157 18.50 3.49 -11.87
C ILE A 157 17.44 2.38 -11.96
N ASN A 158 16.21 2.71 -12.37
CA ASN A 158 15.05 1.79 -12.41
C ASN A 158 14.88 1.00 -11.11
N GLU A 159 14.83 1.73 -9.97
CA GLU A 159 14.59 1.14 -8.65
C GLU A 159 13.29 1.67 -8.04
N LYS A 160 12.52 0.76 -7.43
CA LYS A 160 11.39 1.09 -6.56
C LYS A 160 11.55 0.23 -5.29
N ILE A 161 11.85 0.88 -4.17
CA ILE A 161 12.24 0.22 -2.92
C ILE A 161 11.40 0.73 -1.76
N GLY A 162 10.97 -0.20 -0.90
CA GLY A 162 10.36 0.11 0.38
C GLY A 162 11.42 0.25 1.47
N THR A 163 11.59 1.44 2.03
CA THR A 163 12.33 1.68 3.26
C THR A 163 11.39 1.56 4.46
N ARG A 164 11.89 1.06 5.61
CA ARG A 164 11.05 0.83 6.80
C ARG A 164 11.75 1.24 8.10
N ASN A 165 11.10 2.09 8.89
CA ASN A 165 11.60 2.49 10.20
C ASN A 165 10.42 2.93 11.07
N GLU A 166 10.42 2.65 12.39
CA GLU A 166 9.34 3.06 13.29
C GLU A 166 9.12 4.58 13.31
N LEU A 167 10.16 5.39 13.06
CA LEU A 167 10.08 6.85 12.98
C LEU A 167 9.27 7.36 11.78
N LEU A 168 9.02 6.50 10.76
CA LEU A 168 8.20 6.84 9.59
C LEU A 168 6.70 6.67 9.84
N ARG A 169 6.31 6.02 10.94
CA ARG A 169 4.91 5.78 11.24
C ARG A 169 4.20 7.09 11.55
N PRO A 170 3.10 7.43 10.86
CA PRO A 170 2.32 8.64 11.17
C PRO A 170 1.88 8.68 12.63
N VAL A 171 2.01 9.84 13.26
CA VAL A 171 1.58 10.06 14.65
C VAL A 171 0.06 10.15 14.78
N ALA A 172 -0.60 10.59 13.72
CA ALA A 172 -2.07 10.55 13.61
C ALA A 172 -2.50 10.36 12.15
N ALA A 173 -3.72 9.83 11.99
CA ALA A 173 -4.36 9.63 10.69
C ALA A 173 -5.81 10.10 10.75
N ILE A 174 -6.20 10.95 9.79
CA ILE A 174 -7.58 11.39 9.56
C ILE A 174 -8.16 10.55 8.45
N LEU A 175 -9.17 9.77 8.77
CA LEU A 175 -9.79 8.77 7.93
C LEU A 175 -11.28 9.11 7.75
N ASP A 176 -11.59 10.04 6.84
CA ASP A 176 -12.97 10.36 6.46
C ASP A 176 -13.34 9.62 5.17
N PRO A 177 -14.20 8.58 5.23
CA PRO A 177 -14.60 7.82 4.05
C PRO A 177 -15.21 8.69 2.93
N SER A 178 -15.83 9.82 3.26
CA SER A 178 -16.40 10.72 2.26
C SER A 178 -15.35 11.34 1.33
N TYR A 179 -14.10 11.45 1.76
CA TYR A 179 -13.00 11.93 0.92
C TYR A 179 -12.64 10.97 -0.23
N THR A 180 -13.03 9.70 -0.13
CA THR A 180 -12.82 8.71 -1.19
C THR A 180 -13.95 8.66 -2.22
N MET A 181 -15.07 9.37 -2.01
CA MET A 181 -16.24 9.32 -2.91
C MET A 181 -15.98 9.91 -4.30
N SER A 182 -14.97 10.80 -4.42
CA SER A 182 -14.57 11.39 -5.70
C SER A 182 -13.50 10.59 -6.46
N VAL A 183 -13.04 9.49 -5.88
CA VAL A 183 -12.04 8.60 -6.50
C VAL A 183 -12.66 7.89 -7.71
N SER A 184 -11.91 7.84 -8.82
CA SER A 184 -12.38 7.18 -10.04
C SER A 184 -12.61 5.68 -9.83
N LYS A 185 -13.46 5.07 -10.67
CA LYS A 185 -13.68 3.61 -10.66
C LYS A 185 -12.37 2.84 -10.84
N TYR A 186 -11.51 3.29 -11.74
CA TYR A 186 -10.19 2.69 -11.96
C TYR A 186 -9.34 2.68 -10.68
N GLN A 187 -9.23 3.81 -9.98
CA GLN A 187 -8.46 3.90 -8.76
C GLN A 187 -9.13 3.14 -7.58
N THR A 188 -10.45 3.08 -7.53
CA THR A 188 -11.18 2.28 -6.54
C THR A 188 -10.91 0.78 -6.75
N GLY A 189 -10.98 0.31 -8.01
CA GLY A 189 -10.69 -1.09 -8.36
C GLY A 189 -9.23 -1.46 -8.09
N SER A 190 -8.29 -0.63 -8.53
CA SER A 190 -6.85 -0.81 -8.28
C SER A 190 -6.53 -0.79 -6.78
N GLY A 191 -7.09 0.14 -6.01
CA GLY A 191 -6.91 0.20 -4.57
C GLY A 191 -7.48 -1.03 -3.85
N SER A 192 -8.63 -1.53 -4.29
CA SER A 192 -9.23 -2.76 -3.74
C SER A 192 -8.38 -3.99 -4.04
N ALA A 193 -7.77 -4.07 -5.23
CA ALA A 193 -6.83 -5.13 -5.57
C ALA A 193 -5.57 -5.07 -4.70
N ASP A 194 -5.07 -3.87 -4.42
CA ASP A 194 -3.92 -3.64 -3.54
C ASP A 194 -4.21 -4.08 -2.09
N ILE A 195 -5.35 -3.67 -1.52
CA ILE A 195 -5.79 -4.13 -0.18
C ILE A 195 -5.85 -5.66 -0.11
N LEU A 196 -6.47 -6.31 -1.11
CA LEU A 196 -6.59 -7.76 -1.15
C LEU A 196 -5.22 -8.43 -1.24
N SER A 197 -4.31 -7.88 -2.04
CA SER A 197 -2.94 -8.38 -2.19
C SER A 197 -2.16 -8.28 -0.87
N HIS A 198 -2.23 -7.17 -0.15
CA HIS A 198 -1.59 -7.00 1.17
C HIS A 198 -2.06 -8.07 2.18
N ILE A 199 -3.37 -8.34 2.20
CA ILE A 199 -3.94 -9.36 3.11
C ILE A 199 -3.45 -10.75 2.69
N MET A 200 -3.43 -11.04 1.38
CA MET A 200 -2.96 -12.34 0.86
C MET A 200 -1.48 -12.59 1.15
N GLU A 201 -0.60 -11.58 1.07
CA GLU A 201 0.81 -11.71 1.46
C GLU A 201 0.98 -12.14 2.92
N SER A 202 0.09 -11.68 3.80
CA SER A 202 0.08 -12.10 5.21
C SER A 202 -0.58 -13.47 5.41
N TYR A 203 -1.57 -13.81 4.61
CA TYR A 203 -2.30 -15.08 4.67
C TYR A 203 -1.48 -16.27 4.17
N PHE A 204 -0.77 -16.10 3.04
CA PHE A 204 0.15 -17.08 2.49
C PHE A 204 1.54 -16.88 3.11
N SER A 205 1.72 -17.39 4.32
CA SER A 205 2.95 -17.29 5.10
C SER A 205 3.38 -18.64 5.65
N ASN A 206 4.68 -18.82 5.88
CA ASN A 206 5.27 -20.10 6.27
C ASN A 206 4.92 -20.54 7.70
N VAL A 207 4.69 -19.58 8.60
CA VAL A 207 4.22 -19.82 9.95
C VAL A 207 2.81 -19.25 10.09
N ASN A 208 1.83 -20.14 10.16
CA ASN A 208 0.42 -19.73 10.27
C ASN A 208 0.01 -19.58 11.74
N SER A 209 -0.51 -18.42 12.08
CA SER A 209 -1.28 -18.23 13.30
C SER A 209 -2.77 -18.36 12.98
N PHE A 210 -3.46 -19.26 13.66
CA PHE A 210 -4.88 -19.51 13.40
C PHE A 210 -5.73 -18.24 13.46
N ILE A 211 -5.54 -17.41 14.52
CA ILE A 211 -6.31 -16.17 14.68
C ILE A 211 -6.05 -15.19 13.53
N HIS A 212 -4.78 -15.00 13.14
CA HIS A 212 -4.45 -14.06 12.07
C HIS A 212 -4.97 -14.55 10.71
N SER A 213 -4.94 -15.87 10.44
CA SER A 213 -5.56 -16.45 9.24
C SER A 213 -7.08 -16.14 9.20
N ARG A 214 -7.80 -16.29 10.31
CA ARG A 214 -9.25 -15.96 10.36
C ARG A 214 -9.52 -14.47 10.18
N VAL A 215 -8.66 -13.60 10.72
CA VAL A 215 -8.77 -12.15 10.50
C VAL A 215 -8.48 -11.79 9.05
N CYS A 216 -7.44 -12.38 8.44
CA CYS A 216 -7.16 -12.20 7.00
C CYS A 216 -8.38 -12.57 6.15
N GLU A 217 -9.00 -13.73 6.41
CA GLU A 217 -10.20 -14.18 5.68
C GLU A 217 -11.38 -13.24 5.85
N ALA A 218 -11.61 -12.72 7.07
CA ALA A 218 -12.66 -11.74 7.33
C ALA A 218 -12.42 -10.43 6.55
N LEU A 219 -11.17 -9.92 6.54
CA LEU A 219 -10.80 -8.72 5.78
C LEU A 219 -10.90 -8.94 4.27
N MET A 220 -10.44 -10.09 3.74
CA MET A 220 -10.60 -10.42 2.32
C MET A 220 -12.08 -10.45 1.92
N LYS A 221 -12.96 -11.09 2.72
CA LYS A 221 -14.41 -11.09 2.49
C LYS A 221 -15.00 -9.68 2.53
N THR A 222 -14.52 -8.82 3.40
CA THR A 222 -14.93 -7.40 3.47
C THR A 222 -14.62 -6.70 2.14
N VAL A 223 -13.41 -6.85 1.62
CA VAL A 223 -13.02 -6.26 0.32
C VAL A 223 -13.84 -6.84 -0.82
N ILE A 224 -14.02 -8.16 -0.87
CA ILE A 224 -14.81 -8.85 -1.90
C ILE A 224 -16.26 -8.38 -1.89
N HIS A 225 -16.83 -8.11 -0.73
CA HIS A 225 -18.21 -7.63 -0.60
C HIS A 225 -18.37 -6.15 -0.98
N PHE A 226 -17.50 -5.28 -0.45
CA PHE A 226 -17.71 -3.83 -0.56
C PHE A 226 -17.06 -3.18 -1.80
N ALA A 227 -16.04 -3.77 -2.41
CA ALA A 227 -15.41 -3.18 -3.58
C ALA A 227 -16.36 -3.08 -4.79
N PRO A 228 -17.15 -4.11 -5.15
CA PRO A 228 -18.16 -3.98 -6.21
C PRO A 228 -19.23 -2.91 -5.89
N ILE A 229 -19.68 -2.81 -4.65
CA ILE A 229 -20.66 -1.80 -4.21
C ILE A 229 -20.09 -0.39 -4.39
N ALA A 230 -18.84 -0.15 -3.97
CA ALA A 230 -18.17 1.14 -4.13
C ALA A 230 -17.91 1.51 -5.61
N LEU A 231 -17.77 0.51 -6.49
CA LEU A 231 -17.65 0.72 -7.95
C LEU A 231 -18.99 1.05 -8.60
N GLU A 232 -20.08 0.42 -8.16
CA GLU A 232 -21.43 0.67 -8.66
C GLU A 232 -21.96 2.02 -8.15
N ASP A 233 -21.88 2.23 -6.84
CA ASP A 233 -22.26 3.49 -6.17
C ASP A 233 -21.06 4.13 -5.43
N PRO A 234 -20.31 5.02 -6.10
CA PRO A 234 -19.19 5.71 -5.50
C PRO A 234 -19.54 6.57 -4.26
N GLN A 235 -20.81 6.91 -4.06
CA GLN A 235 -21.30 7.69 -2.92
C GLN A 235 -21.71 6.83 -1.73
N ASN A 236 -21.65 5.51 -1.83
CA ASN A 236 -21.99 4.60 -0.75
C ASN A 236 -20.98 4.71 0.40
N TYR A 237 -21.37 5.44 1.45
CA TYR A 237 -20.51 5.71 2.59
C TYR A 237 -20.06 4.42 3.31
N GLU A 238 -20.96 3.46 3.49
CA GLU A 238 -20.66 2.20 4.17
C GLU A 238 -19.59 1.40 3.40
N ALA A 239 -19.71 1.31 2.08
CA ALA A 239 -18.70 0.63 1.26
C ALA A 239 -17.34 1.35 1.34
N ARG A 240 -17.32 2.69 1.23
CA ARG A 240 -16.11 3.49 1.37
C ARG A 240 -15.47 3.34 2.75
N ALA A 241 -16.27 3.32 3.82
CA ALA A 241 -15.81 3.17 5.19
C ALA A 241 -15.17 1.79 5.44
N ASN A 242 -15.81 0.72 4.96
CA ASN A 242 -15.28 -0.63 5.12
C ASN A 242 -14.00 -0.84 4.32
N LEU A 243 -13.91 -0.35 3.08
CA LEU A 243 -12.68 -0.42 2.29
C LEU A 243 -11.55 0.39 2.92
N MET A 244 -11.83 1.61 3.41
CA MET A 244 -10.84 2.45 4.09
C MET A 244 -10.30 1.78 5.35
N TRP A 245 -11.17 1.22 6.18
CA TRP A 245 -10.74 0.55 7.39
C TRP A 245 -10.01 -0.76 7.10
N ALA A 246 -10.47 -1.54 6.11
CA ALA A 246 -9.77 -2.75 5.69
C ALA A 246 -8.35 -2.45 5.16
N SER A 247 -8.15 -1.33 4.43
CA SER A 247 -6.83 -0.94 3.93
C SER A 247 -5.83 -0.68 5.05
N SER A 248 -6.25 0.03 6.10
CA SER A 248 -5.41 0.30 7.26
C SER A 248 -5.03 -0.98 8.01
N TRP A 249 -5.96 -1.92 8.18
CA TRP A 249 -5.71 -3.20 8.85
C TRP A 249 -4.88 -4.19 8.03
N ALA A 250 -4.90 -4.07 6.71
CA ALA A 250 -4.15 -4.95 5.82
C ALA A 250 -2.63 -4.87 6.03
N ILE A 251 -2.11 -3.71 6.51
CA ILE A 251 -0.66 -3.45 6.54
C ILE A 251 -0.12 -2.91 7.88
N ASN A 252 -0.94 -2.61 8.86
CA ASN A 252 -0.53 -2.01 10.14
C ASN A 252 0.30 -2.93 11.06
N ASP A 253 0.89 -3.95 10.51
CA ASP A 253 1.64 -5.04 11.16
C ASP A 253 0.80 -6.07 11.93
N PHE A 254 -0.48 -5.84 12.22
CA PHE A 254 -1.28 -6.79 13.00
C PHE A 254 -1.35 -8.17 12.36
N LEU A 255 -1.59 -8.27 11.05
CA LEU A 255 -1.72 -9.55 10.35
C LEU A 255 -0.42 -10.36 10.28
N LYS A 256 0.72 -9.70 10.51
CA LYS A 256 2.06 -10.32 10.48
C LYS A 256 2.51 -10.88 11.83
N LEU A 257 1.77 -10.59 12.90
CA LEU A 257 2.18 -10.95 14.25
C LEU A 257 2.28 -12.47 14.42
N GLY A 258 3.45 -12.92 14.88
CA GLY A 258 3.72 -14.34 15.08
C GLY A 258 3.81 -15.18 13.81
N ASN A 259 3.78 -14.54 12.64
CA ASN A 259 3.96 -15.15 11.32
C ASN A 259 5.34 -14.82 10.73
N GLU A 260 5.77 -15.60 9.75
CA GLU A 260 6.91 -15.29 8.89
C GLU A 260 6.36 -14.87 7.53
N VAL A 261 6.19 -13.58 7.34
CA VAL A 261 5.66 -13.02 6.10
C VAL A 261 6.84 -12.65 5.20
N GLY A 262 7.00 -13.42 4.13
CA GLY A 262 7.88 -13.06 3.02
C GLY A 262 7.04 -12.52 1.87
N TRP A 263 7.32 -11.31 1.44
CA TRP A 263 6.65 -10.68 0.30
C TRP A 263 6.91 -11.45 -0.99
N SER A 264 5.86 -11.79 -1.72
CA SER A 264 5.93 -12.63 -2.92
C SER A 264 5.54 -11.90 -4.20
N VAL A 265 4.35 -11.30 -4.22
CA VAL A 265 3.82 -10.61 -5.41
C VAL A 265 4.34 -9.17 -5.51
N HIS A 266 4.40 -8.45 -4.38
CA HIS A 266 4.87 -7.07 -4.34
C HIS A 266 6.29 -6.86 -4.90
N PRO A 267 7.29 -7.72 -4.61
CA PRO A 267 8.60 -7.57 -5.26
C PRO A 267 8.56 -7.64 -6.78
N MET A 268 7.70 -8.49 -7.36
CA MET A 268 7.52 -8.56 -8.82
C MET A 268 6.84 -7.30 -9.36
N GLU A 269 5.81 -6.80 -8.66
CA GLU A 269 5.12 -5.57 -9.04
C GLU A 269 6.05 -4.34 -8.94
N HIS A 270 6.90 -4.28 -7.93
CA HIS A 270 7.88 -3.18 -7.80
C HIS A 270 8.80 -3.09 -9.01
N GLU A 271 9.22 -4.21 -9.60
CA GLU A 271 10.00 -4.19 -10.83
C GLU A 271 9.16 -3.69 -12.02
N LEU A 272 7.88 -4.12 -12.14
CA LEU A 272 6.97 -3.60 -13.18
C LEU A 272 6.82 -2.07 -13.07
N SER A 273 6.58 -1.57 -11.87
CA SER A 273 6.48 -0.11 -11.63
C SER A 273 7.81 0.62 -11.84
N ALA A 274 8.95 0.02 -11.48
CA ALA A 274 10.28 0.62 -11.64
C ALA A 274 10.65 0.81 -13.12
N PHE A 275 10.28 -0.14 -13.98
CA PHE A 275 10.60 -0.12 -15.40
C PHE A 275 9.56 0.58 -16.28
N TYR A 276 8.27 0.51 -15.90
CA TYR A 276 7.15 0.93 -16.76
C TYR A 276 6.21 1.94 -16.11
N ASP A 277 6.45 2.32 -14.85
CA ASP A 277 5.66 3.30 -14.08
C ASP A 277 4.13 3.02 -14.05
N ILE A 278 3.74 1.74 -14.02
CA ILE A 278 2.34 1.33 -13.99
C ILE A 278 1.71 1.59 -12.62
N THR A 279 0.37 1.61 -12.58
CA THR A 279 -0.39 1.72 -11.34
C THR A 279 -0.19 0.47 -10.48
N HIS A 280 0.23 0.64 -9.22
CA HIS A 280 0.64 -0.44 -8.31
C HIS A 280 -0.39 -1.58 -8.19
N GLY A 281 -1.62 -1.29 -7.81
CA GLY A 281 -2.65 -2.33 -7.66
C GLY A 281 -3.04 -3.03 -8.96
N VAL A 282 -2.77 -2.42 -10.12
CA VAL A 282 -2.95 -3.06 -11.44
C VAL A 282 -1.89 -4.14 -11.64
N GLY A 283 -0.63 -3.84 -11.37
CA GLY A 283 0.45 -4.83 -11.45
C GLY A 283 0.21 -6.00 -10.50
N LEU A 284 -0.26 -5.71 -9.27
CA LEU A 284 -0.62 -6.75 -8.30
C LEU A 284 -1.78 -7.63 -8.79
N ALA A 285 -2.83 -7.03 -9.36
CA ALA A 285 -3.98 -7.77 -9.88
C ALA A 285 -3.59 -8.74 -11.01
N ILE A 286 -2.70 -8.30 -11.91
CA ILE A 286 -2.19 -9.16 -13.00
C ILE A 286 -1.32 -10.29 -12.43
N MET A 287 -0.35 -9.96 -11.59
CA MET A 287 0.66 -10.93 -11.16
C MET A 287 0.14 -11.97 -10.16
N THR A 288 -0.80 -11.61 -9.29
CA THR A 288 -1.28 -12.48 -8.20
C THR A 288 -1.77 -13.85 -8.69
N PRO A 289 -2.70 -13.99 -9.66
CA PRO A 289 -3.18 -15.29 -10.09
C PRO A 289 -2.08 -16.14 -10.75
N HIS A 290 -1.11 -15.52 -11.43
CA HIS A 290 0.01 -16.23 -12.05
C HIS A 290 1.00 -16.75 -11.00
N TRP A 291 1.32 -15.93 -10.00
CA TRP A 291 2.11 -16.36 -8.84
C TRP A 291 1.41 -17.51 -8.10
N MET A 292 0.11 -17.39 -7.80
CA MET A 292 -0.64 -18.44 -7.10
C MET A 292 -0.55 -19.78 -7.82
N ARG A 293 -0.69 -19.80 -9.16
CA ARG A 293 -0.55 -21.04 -9.95
C ARG A 293 0.86 -21.60 -9.91
N LYS A 294 1.89 -20.76 -9.88
CA LYS A 294 3.29 -21.18 -9.84
C LYS A 294 3.66 -21.84 -8.52
N VAL A 295 3.12 -21.33 -7.41
CA VAL A 295 3.46 -21.82 -6.06
C VAL A 295 2.51 -22.91 -5.54
N LEU A 296 1.46 -23.26 -6.31
CA LEU A 296 0.56 -24.36 -5.97
C LEU A 296 1.26 -25.70 -6.20
N ASN A 297 1.55 -26.42 -5.12
CA ASN A 297 2.21 -27.73 -5.12
C ASN A 297 1.70 -28.61 -3.95
N GLU A 298 2.29 -29.77 -3.72
CA GLU A 298 1.88 -30.72 -2.67
C GLU A 298 2.01 -30.14 -1.25
N ASP A 299 2.99 -29.27 -1.01
CA ASP A 299 3.22 -28.65 0.30
C ASP A 299 2.27 -27.48 0.58
N THR A 300 1.74 -26.84 -0.46
CA THR A 300 0.93 -25.62 -0.36
C THR A 300 -0.56 -25.85 -0.61
N VAL A 301 -0.94 -26.93 -1.26
CA VAL A 301 -2.32 -27.18 -1.71
C VAL A 301 -3.36 -27.11 -0.58
N ASP A 302 -3.02 -27.54 0.63
CA ASP A 302 -3.94 -27.47 1.77
C ASP A 302 -4.26 -26.03 2.16
N LYS A 303 -3.28 -25.11 2.10
CA LYS A 303 -3.49 -23.70 2.34
C LYS A 303 -4.34 -23.03 1.25
N PHE A 304 -4.15 -23.46 0.00
CA PHE A 304 -5.00 -23.01 -1.12
C PHE A 304 -6.43 -23.56 -1.01
N CYS A 305 -6.63 -24.78 -0.52
CA CYS A 305 -7.97 -25.31 -0.22
C CYS A 305 -8.66 -24.52 0.89
N GLU A 306 -7.94 -24.21 1.99
CA GLU A 306 -8.41 -23.35 3.07
C GLU A 306 -8.85 -21.99 2.54
N PHE A 307 -8.03 -21.35 1.69
CA PHE A 307 -8.33 -20.09 1.03
C PHE A 307 -9.59 -20.20 0.14
N ALA A 308 -9.67 -21.21 -0.71
CA ALA A 308 -10.80 -21.43 -1.60
C ALA A 308 -12.11 -21.59 -0.82
N HIS A 309 -12.09 -22.36 0.27
CA HIS A 309 -13.26 -22.61 1.11
C HIS A 309 -13.64 -21.36 1.92
N ASN A 310 -12.70 -20.85 2.69
CA ASN A 310 -12.99 -19.81 3.69
C ASN A 310 -13.20 -18.43 3.08
N VAL A 311 -12.54 -18.10 1.98
CA VAL A 311 -12.66 -16.78 1.34
C VAL A 311 -13.70 -16.80 0.23
N TRP A 312 -13.67 -17.81 -0.63
CA TRP A 312 -14.49 -17.87 -1.85
C TRP A 312 -15.72 -18.76 -1.73
N ASN A 313 -15.95 -19.39 -0.57
CA ASN A 313 -17.05 -20.34 -0.34
C ASN A 313 -17.07 -21.49 -1.36
N VAL A 314 -15.91 -21.95 -1.83
CA VAL A 314 -15.79 -23.15 -2.65
C VAL A 314 -16.16 -24.36 -1.78
N PRO A 315 -17.08 -25.24 -2.18
CA PRO A 315 -17.39 -26.44 -1.42
C PRO A 315 -16.16 -27.32 -1.25
N MET A 316 -16.11 -28.08 -0.14
CA MET A 316 -15.06 -29.09 0.06
C MET A 316 -15.11 -30.13 -1.07
N MET A 317 -13.96 -30.48 -1.62
CA MET A 317 -13.80 -31.41 -2.75
C MET A 317 -12.76 -32.46 -2.42
N GLU A 318 -12.89 -33.66 -3.02
CA GLU A 318 -11.90 -34.72 -2.90
C GLU A 318 -10.60 -34.37 -3.62
N ASP A 319 -10.69 -33.77 -4.81
CA ASP A 319 -9.54 -33.26 -5.54
C ASP A 319 -9.14 -31.88 -5.00
N LYS A 320 -8.06 -31.87 -4.19
CA LYS A 320 -7.50 -30.68 -3.59
C LYS A 320 -6.99 -29.67 -4.63
N TYR A 321 -6.40 -30.15 -5.73
CA TYR A 321 -5.88 -29.27 -6.78
C TYR A 321 -7.01 -28.61 -7.57
N GLU A 322 -8.10 -29.33 -7.85
CA GLU A 322 -9.28 -28.75 -8.46
C GLU A 322 -9.89 -27.67 -7.55
N MET A 323 -10.01 -27.96 -6.25
CA MET A 323 -10.51 -27.00 -5.26
C MET A 323 -9.64 -25.74 -5.18
N ALA A 324 -8.32 -25.92 -5.06
CA ALA A 324 -7.35 -24.82 -5.04
C ALA A 324 -7.45 -23.94 -6.30
N ASN A 325 -7.49 -24.57 -7.47
CA ASN A 325 -7.62 -23.85 -8.74
C ASN A 325 -8.94 -23.08 -8.87
N LYS A 326 -10.05 -23.59 -8.31
CA LYS A 326 -11.30 -22.81 -8.23
C LYS A 326 -11.14 -21.54 -7.40
N GLY A 327 -10.41 -21.59 -6.28
CA GLY A 327 -10.10 -20.41 -5.48
C GLY A 327 -9.24 -19.38 -6.26
N ILE A 328 -8.22 -19.85 -6.97
CA ILE A 328 -7.35 -19.00 -7.81
C ILE A 328 -8.16 -18.34 -8.93
N ASN A 329 -9.01 -19.11 -9.62
CA ASN A 329 -9.84 -18.59 -10.70
C ASN A 329 -10.85 -17.54 -10.20
N LYS A 330 -11.49 -17.75 -9.04
CA LYS A 330 -12.36 -16.74 -8.43
C LYS A 330 -11.62 -15.46 -8.07
N THR A 331 -10.36 -15.56 -7.65
CA THR A 331 -9.51 -14.39 -7.41
C THR A 331 -9.25 -13.62 -8.71
N ALA A 332 -8.91 -14.31 -9.79
CA ALA A 332 -8.72 -13.69 -11.10
C ALA A 332 -10.02 -13.05 -11.63
N GLU A 333 -11.14 -13.75 -11.55
CA GLU A 333 -12.46 -13.25 -11.93
C GLU A 333 -12.85 -12.01 -11.13
N PHE A 334 -12.53 -11.98 -9.83
CA PHE A 334 -12.78 -10.82 -8.99
C PHE A 334 -11.98 -9.60 -9.46
N PHE A 335 -10.69 -9.74 -9.74
CA PHE A 335 -9.89 -8.63 -10.29
C PHE A 335 -10.44 -8.12 -11.61
N VAL A 336 -10.90 -9.01 -12.50
CA VAL A 336 -11.60 -8.62 -13.73
C VAL A 336 -12.88 -7.82 -13.43
N SER A 337 -13.65 -8.24 -12.43
CA SER A 337 -14.88 -7.54 -12.03
C SER A 337 -14.62 -6.15 -11.45
N LEU A 338 -13.40 -5.91 -10.92
CA LEU A 338 -12.95 -4.58 -10.50
C LEU A 338 -12.45 -3.71 -11.67
N GLY A 339 -12.49 -4.22 -12.91
CA GLY A 339 -12.00 -3.54 -14.11
C GLY A 339 -10.48 -3.58 -14.25
N MET A 340 -9.80 -4.52 -13.61
CA MET A 340 -8.35 -4.70 -13.74
C MET A 340 -8.02 -5.54 -15.00
N PRO A 341 -6.95 -5.18 -15.72
CA PRO A 341 -6.46 -6.00 -16.83
C PRO A 341 -5.94 -7.35 -16.33
N THR A 342 -5.88 -8.32 -17.24
CA THR A 342 -5.47 -9.68 -16.95
C THR A 342 -4.06 -10.00 -17.43
N LYS A 343 -3.51 -9.14 -18.30
CA LYS A 343 -2.23 -9.36 -18.97
C LYS A 343 -1.36 -8.12 -18.97
N LEU A 344 -0.06 -8.33 -18.87
CA LEU A 344 0.96 -7.29 -18.91
C LEU A 344 0.94 -6.50 -20.23
N LYS A 345 0.62 -7.16 -21.36
CA LYS A 345 0.48 -6.49 -22.67
C LYS A 345 -0.62 -5.42 -22.69
N GLU A 346 -1.67 -5.59 -21.90
CA GLU A 346 -2.77 -4.61 -21.82
C GLU A 346 -2.33 -3.28 -21.17
N VAL A 347 -1.22 -3.31 -20.43
CA VAL A 347 -0.60 -2.13 -19.81
C VAL A 347 0.71 -1.71 -20.47
N GLY A 348 0.96 -2.18 -21.71
CA GLY A 348 2.10 -1.78 -22.51
C GLY A 348 3.43 -2.44 -22.15
N ILE A 349 3.39 -3.55 -21.43
CA ILE A 349 4.60 -4.30 -21.04
C ILE A 349 4.81 -5.47 -22.00
N ASP A 350 6.02 -5.60 -22.53
CA ASP A 350 6.47 -6.66 -23.43
C ASP A 350 7.55 -7.56 -22.77
N GLU A 351 8.21 -8.38 -23.59
CA GLU A 351 9.24 -9.32 -23.11
C GLU A 351 10.61 -8.67 -22.84
N GLU A 352 10.84 -7.42 -23.27
CA GLU A 352 12.19 -6.81 -23.35
C GLU A 352 12.94 -6.82 -22.01
N ASN A 353 12.26 -6.48 -20.91
CA ASN A 353 12.89 -6.33 -19.60
C ASN A 353 12.59 -7.47 -18.61
N ILE A 354 11.82 -8.49 -19.01
CA ILE A 354 11.37 -9.56 -18.12
C ILE A 354 12.54 -10.27 -17.41
N THR A 355 13.56 -10.67 -18.16
CA THR A 355 14.74 -11.35 -17.57
C THR A 355 15.46 -10.45 -16.56
N LYS A 356 15.60 -9.15 -16.86
CA LYS A 356 16.23 -8.19 -15.93
C LYS A 356 15.43 -8.03 -14.65
N MET A 357 14.10 -7.88 -14.77
CA MET A 357 13.19 -7.77 -13.63
C MET A 357 13.23 -9.04 -12.78
N ALA A 358 13.22 -10.22 -13.39
CA ALA A 358 13.29 -11.50 -12.69
C ALA A 358 14.58 -11.65 -11.86
N VAL A 359 15.72 -11.29 -12.43
CA VAL A 359 17.02 -11.32 -11.72
C VAL A 359 17.04 -10.33 -10.56
N LYS A 360 16.50 -9.12 -10.74
CA LYS A 360 16.47 -8.09 -9.69
C LYS A 360 15.61 -8.49 -8.49
N CYS A 361 14.47 -9.14 -8.70
CA CYS A 361 13.59 -9.49 -7.60
C CYS A 361 13.92 -10.84 -6.93
N GLU A 362 14.83 -11.66 -7.48
CA GLU A 362 15.18 -12.99 -6.95
C GLU A 362 15.53 -12.96 -5.45
N LYS A 363 16.40 -12.04 -5.03
CA LYS A 363 16.83 -11.94 -3.62
C LYS A 363 15.66 -11.67 -2.66
N ARG A 364 14.65 -10.93 -3.13
CA ARG A 364 13.46 -10.61 -2.33
C ARG A 364 12.50 -11.79 -2.27
N LEU A 365 12.33 -12.53 -3.36
CA LEU A 365 11.48 -13.71 -3.44
C LEU A 365 12.10 -14.96 -2.77
N ALA A 366 13.39 -14.96 -2.49
CA ALA A 366 14.03 -16.01 -1.69
C ALA A 366 13.43 -16.13 -0.27
N LEU A 367 12.78 -15.09 0.24
CA LEU A 367 12.09 -15.06 1.53
C LEU A 367 10.56 -15.20 1.39
N GLY A 368 10.04 -15.39 0.19
CA GLY A 368 8.62 -15.54 -0.10
C GLY A 368 7.99 -16.80 0.48
N TYR A 369 6.66 -16.91 0.36
CA TYR A 369 5.90 -18.09 0.81
C TYR A 369 6.44 -19.40 0.22
N VAL A 370 6.72 -19.40 -1.07
CA VAL A 370 7.55 -20.42 -1.74
C VAL A 370 8.71 -19.66 -2.38
N PRO A 371 9.96 -19.90 -1.96
CA PRO A 371 11.12 -19.28 -2.60
C PRO A 371 11.17 -19.59 -4.09
N LEU A 372 11.36 -18.55 -4.91
CA LEU A 372 11.48 -18.66 -6.37
C LEU A 372 12.84 -18.13 -6.82
N ASN A 373 13.49 -18.85 -7.72
CA ASN A 373 14.70 -18.37 -8.40
C ASN A 373 14.35 -17.53 -9.63
N SER A 374 15.34 -16.86 -10.22
CA SER A 374 15.12 -15.93 -11.34
C SER A 374 14.45 -16.57 -12.56
N LYS A 375 14.71 -17.84 -12.87
CA LYS A 375 14.04 -18.54 -13.98
C LYS A 375 12.55 -18.79 -13.69
N GLU A 376 12.22 -19.17 -12.48
CA GLU A 376 10.82 -19.38 -12.07
C GLU A 376 10.05 -18.08 -12.03
N ILE A 377 10.69 -16.99 -11.58
CA ILE A 377 10.12 -15.65 -11.61
C ILE A 377 9.89 -15.18 -13.05
N GLU A 378 10.85 -15.43 -13.94
CA GLU A 378 10.73 -15.15 -15.37
C GLU A 378 9.54 -15.90 -15.99
N GLU A 379 9.31 -17.16 -15.62
CA GLU A 379 8.14 -17.93 -16.06
C GLU A 379 6.82 -17.28 -15.57
N VAL A 380 6.77 -16.79 -14.32
CA VAL A 380 5.59 -16.09 -13.81
C VAL A 380 5.29 -14.83 -14.64
N PHE A 381 6.30 -14.02 -14.93
CA PHE A 381 6.14 -12.84 -15.80
C PHE A 381 5.70 -13.20 -17.22
N LYS A 382 6.31 -14.23 -17.83
CA LYS A 382 5.94 -14.69 -19.18
C LYS A 382 4.52 -15.23 -19.26
N ASN A 383 4.06 -15.93 -18.22
CA ASN A 383 2.68 -16.41 -18.15
C ASN A 383 1.67 -15.27 -17.99
N ALA A 384 2.10 -14.11 -17.49
CA ALA A 384 1.29 -12.91 -17.34
C ALA A 384 1.26 -12.02 -18.61
N LEU A 385 2.07 -12.28 -19.64
CA LEU A 385 2.02 -11.61 -20.95
C LEU A 385 0.80 -12.06 -21.75
#